data_7046dc1a904b9d2d6e9d4c7139af0764
#
_entry.id   7046dc1a904b9d2d6e9d4c7139af0764
#
_cell.length_a   1.000
_cell.length_b   1.000
_cell.length_c   1.000
_cell.angle_alpha   90.00
_cell.angle_beta   90.00
_cell.angle_gamma   90.00
#
_symmetry.space_group_name_H-M   'P 1'
#
loop_
_entity.id
_entity.type
_entity.pdbx_description
1 polymer ?
#
loop_
_entity_poly.entity_id
_entity_poly.type
_entity_poly.pdbx_seq_one_letter_code
_entity_poly.pdbx_strand_id
1 'polypeptide(L)'
;MRGATAITGFGMTPMGRIYKSTMELAADATRTAIKDAGLRKDQIDGLLINAGVTGTTGGGVSLGLQNYLGLQDLRLLNHMNAAGSTAAQMVQYASLAIASGMANHVLCVFADAPLKDGSSAGAAYGGAARNPQRPRGMSGLYPASGYYGANTPYALAARRHMAD
;
A
#
# COMPACT_ATOMS: atom_id res chain seq x y z
N MET A 1 -4.81 -12.77 22.25
CA MET A 1 -4.64 -11.39 21.71
C MET A 1 -5.94 -10.58 21.57
N ARG A 2 -7.11 -11.13 21.89
CA ARG A 2 -8.36 -10.33 21.86
C ARG A 2 -8.24 -9.17 22.85
N GLY A 3 -8.50 -7.94 22.37
CA GLY A 3 -8.48 -6.73 23.21
C GLY A 3 -7.09 -6.24 23.64
N ALA A 4 -6.01 -6.82 23.12
CA ALA A 4 -4.64 -6.41 23.49
C ALA A 4 -4.16 -5.17 22.74
N THR A 5 -4.78 -4.82 21.62
CA THR A 5 -4.43 -3.67 20.78
C THR A 5 -5.66 -2.97 20.28
N ALA A 6 -5.53 -1.70 19.92
CA ALA A 6 -6.60 -0.88 19.37
C ALA A 6 -6.09 -0.04 18.20
N ILE A 7 -6.96 0.27 17.26
CA ILE A 7 -6.73 1.32 16.26
C ILE A 7 -7.18 2.62 16.89
N THR A 8 -6.24 3.53 17.14
CA THR A 8 -6.47 4.76 17.90
C THR A 8 -6.52 6.01 17.05
N GLY A 9 -6.09 5.94 15.78
CA GLY A 9 -6.12 7.08 14.87
C GLY A 9 -6.22 6.65 13.43
N PHE A 10 -6.88 7.51 12.65
CA PHE A 10 -7.06 7.33 11.21
C PHE A 10 -6.70 8.62 10.47
N GLY A 11 -6.02 8.47 9.33
CA GLY A 11 -5.68 9.58 8.46
C GLY A 11 -5.81 9.21 7.00
N MET A 12 -6.43 10.08 6.22
CA MET A 12 -6.64 9.90 4.80
C MET A 12 -6.43 11.22 4.06
N THR A 13 -5.87 11.16 2.88
CA THR A 13 -5.85 12.30 1.95
C THR A 13 -7.16 12.37 1.15
N PRO A 14 -7.53 13.52 0.58
CA PRO A 14 -8.62 13.59 -0.40
C PRO A 14 -8.39 12.59 -1.54
N MET A 15 -9.47 12.10 -2.13
CA MET A 15 -9.39 11.22 -3.31
C MET A 15 -9.28 12.04 -4.59
N GLY A 16 -8.62 11.48 -5.60
CA GLY A 16 -8.51 12.07 -6.91
C GLY A 16 -7.08 12.45 -7.29
N ARG A 17 -6.94 13.32 -8.28
CA ARG A 17 -5.65 13.84 -8.73
C ARG A 17 -5.21 14.99 -7.82
N ILE A 18 -4.33 14.71 -6.88
CA ILE A 18 -3.91 15.68 -5.86
C ILE A 18 -2.59 16.36 -6.26
N TYR A 19 -1.93 15.90 -7.33
CA TYR A 19 -0.64 16.42 -7.82
C TYR A 19 0.49 16.42 -6.78
N LYS A 20 0.45 15.44 -5.87
CA LYS A 20 1.50 15.16 -4.89
C LYS A 20 2.18 13.84 -5.19
N SER A 21 3.43 13.74 -4.80
CA SER A 21 4.16 12.47 -4.82
C SER A 21 3.59 11.47 -3.81
N THR A 22 3.83 10.18 -4.03
CA THR A 22 3.46 9.13 -3.07
C THR A 22 4.00 9.40 -1.67
N MET A 23 5.21 9.98 -1.56
CA MET A 23 5.83 10.33 -0.30
C MET A 23 5.06 11.44 0.44
N GLU A 24 4.68 12.49 -0.26
CA GLU A 24 3.88 13.59 0.31
C GLU A 24 2.50 13.11 0.75
N LEU A 25 1.84 12.26 -0.06
CA LEU A 25 0.55 11.66 0.30
C LEU A 25 0.68 10.79 1.57
N ALA A 26 1.71 9.96 1.64
CA ALA A 26 2.00 9.14 2.81
C ALA A 26 2.22 10.00 4.06
N ALA A 27 3.00 11.08 3.93
CA ALA A 27 3.28 11.99 5.04
C ALA A 27 2.04 12.73 5.52
N ASP A 28 1.18 13.20 4.60
CA ASP A 28 -0.05 13.90 4.96
C ASP A 28 -1.04 13.00 5.69
N ALA A 29 -1.25 11.78 5.18
CA ALA A 29 -2.09 10.79 5.84
C ALA A 29 -1.53 10.42 7.24
N THR A 30 -0.22 10.25 7.35
CA THR A 30 0.45 9.96 8.63
C THR A 30 0.27 11.08 9.64
N ARG A 31 0.49 12.34 9.25
CA ARG A 31 0.29 13.49 10.16
C ARG A 31 -1.14 13.57 10.65
N THR A 32 -2.11 13.31 9.77
CA THR A 32 -3.52 13.28 10.12
C THR A 32 -3.83 12.16 11.12
N ALA A 33 -3.32 10.95 10.88
CA ALA A 33 -3.51 9.82 11.78
C ALA A 33 -2.90 10.03 13.18
N ILE A 34 -1.68 10.58 13.25
CA ILE A 34 -1.01 10.91 14.52
C ILE A 34 -1.82 11.94 15.30
N LYS A 35 -2.32 12.97 14.63
CA LYS A 35 -3.17 14.00 15.24
C LYS A 35 -4.50 13.43 15.74
N ASP A 36 -5.15 12.58 14.95
CA ASP A 36 -6.41 11.93 15.29
C ASP A 36 -6.26 11.02 16.52
N ALA A 37 -5.13 10.30 16.61
CA ALA A 37 -4.78 9.48 17.77
C ALA A 37 -4.46 10.30 19.05
N GLY A 38 -4.32 11.62 18.95
CA GLY A 38 -3.85 12.45 20.06
C GLY A 38 -2.40 12.19 20.48
N LEU A 39 -1.60 11.60 19.59
CA LEU A 39 -0.21 11.26 19.84
C LEU A 39 0.75 12.36 19.37
N ARG A 40 1.94 12.35 19.94
CA ARG A 40 3.07 13.10 19.41
C ARG A 40 3.93 12.20 18.52
N LYS A 41 4.65 12.80 17.60
CA LYS A 41 5.52 12.09 16.65
C LYS A 41 6.59 11.24 17.35
N ASP A 42 7.14 11.72 18.45
CA ASP A 42 8.18 11.05 19.24
C ASP A 42 7.68 9.81 20.01
N GLN A 43 6.36 9.58 20.03
CA GLN A 43 5.78 8.37 20.61
C GLN A 43 5.63 7.23 19.61
N ILE A 44 5.85 7.50 18.31
CA ILE A 44 5.78 6.48 17.29
C ILE A 44 7.08 5.68 17.26
N ASP A 45 6.99 4.38 17.55
CA ASP A 45 8.13 3.47 17.58
C ASP A 45 8.03 2.31 16.58
N GLY A 46 7.00 2.32 15.73
CA GLY A 46 6.84 1.38 14.62
C GLY A 46 6.30 2.03 13.36
N LEU A 47 6.85 1.62 12.19
CA LEU A 47 6.39 2.05 10.86
C LEU A 47 6.32 0.86 9.91
N LEU A 48 5.13 0.56 9.44
CA LEU A 48 4.84 -0.39 8.37
C LEU A 48 4.31 0.38 7.17
N ILE A 49 4.91 0.19 6.00
CA ILE A 49 4.54 0.95 4.80
C ILE A 49 4.33 0.06 3.59
N ASN A 50 3.36 0.43 2.76
CA ASN A 50 3.22 -0.03 1.39
C ASN A 50 3.09 1.18 0.45
N ALA A 51 3.88 1.23 -0.60
CA ALA A 51 3.93 2.33 -1.55
C ALA A 51 3.05 2.09 -2.80
N GLY A 52 2.15 1.11 -2.75
CA GLY A 52 1.25 0.80 -3.86
C GLY A 52 1.96 0.29 -5.11
N VAL A 53 1.31 0.48 -6.26
CA VAL A 53 1.79 -0.01 -7.56
C VAL A 53 2.73 0.99 -8.24
N THR A 54 2.54 2.28 -8.00
CA THR A 54 3.33 3.35 -8.62
C THR A 54 4.47 3.85 -7.75
N GLY A 55 4.51 3.43 -6.50
CA GLY A 55 5.62 3.71 -5.61
C GLY A 55 6.88 2.94 -5.99
N THR A 56 8.02 3.43 -5.56
CA THR A 56 9.30 2.79 -5.82
C THR A 56 9.34 1.41 -5.14
N THR A 57 9.60 0.38 -5.93
CA THR A 57 9.68 -1.03 -5.49
C THR A 57 10.97 -1.35 -4.73
N GLY A 58 11.54 -0.42 -3.98
CA GLY A 58 12.79 -0.62 -3.27
C GLY A 58 12.66 -0.36 -1.76
N GLY A 59 13.50 -0.98 -0.95
CA GLY A 59 13.56 -0.78 0.50
C GLY A 59 13.82 0.67 0.95
N GLY A 60 14.06 1.59 0.00
CA GLY A 60 14.23 3.01 0.27
C GLY A 60 12.95 3.77 0.67
N VAL A 61 11.76 3.20 0.41
CA VAL A 61 10.49 3.91 0.71
C VAL A 61 10.26 4.03 2.22
N SER A 62 10.52 2.98 2.98
CA SER A 62 10.35 3.00 4.44
C SER A 62 11.34 3.94 5.12
N LEU A 63 12.62 3.86 4.77
CA LEU A 63 13.63 4.79 5.24
C LEU A 63 13.37 6.22 4.77
N GLY A 64 12.93 6.38 3.53
CA GLY A 64 12.57 7.68 2.97
C GLY A 64 11.44 8.35 3.75
N LEU A 65 10.37 7.62 4.07
CA LEU A 65 9.25 8.15 4.86
C LEU A 65 9.66 8.43 6.32
N GLN A 66 10.44 7.54 6.93
CA GLN A 66 11.01 7.76 8.25
C GLN A 66 11.77 9.09 8.31
N ASN A 67 12.68 9.31 7.36
CA ASN A 67 13.49 10.52 7.29
C ASN A 67 12.63 11.76 6.99
N TYR A 68 11.70 11.65 6.04
CA TYR A 68 10.81 12.75 5.67
C TYR A 68 9.92 13.22 6.83
N LEU A 69 9.44 12.29 7.64
CA LEU A 69 8.67 12.57 8.84
C LEU A 69 9.55 12.93 10.05
N GLY A 70 10.84 12.62 10.00
CA GLY A 70 11.76 12.77 11.12
C GLY A 70 11.36 11.87 12.29
N LEU A 71 10.96 10.62 12.01
CA LEU A 71 10.72 9.62 13.04
C LEU A 71 12.06 9.08 13.54
N GLN A 72 12.25 9.17 14.84
CA GLN A 72 13.44 8.67 15.53
C GLN A 72 13.04 7.46 16.38
N ASP A 73 14.04 6.69 16.80
CA ASP A 73 13.87 5.58 17.75
C ASP A 73 12.85 4.50 17.34
N LEU A 74 12.73 4.25 16.03
CA LEU A 74 11.87 3.16 15.55
C LEU A 74 12.45 1.80 15.95
N ARG A 75 11.65 0.99 16.63
CA ARG A 75 11.91 -0.42 16.95
C ARG A 75 11.46 -1.36 15.87
N LEU A 76 10.51 -0.90 15.03
CA LEU A 76 9.94 -1.64 13.92
C LEU A 76 9.89 -0.76 12.69
N LEU A 77 10.56 -1.19 11.62
CA LEU A 77 10.50 -0.55 10.31
C LEU A 77 10.43 -1.63 9.23
N ASN A 78 9.35 -1.68 8.47
CA ASN A 78 9.20 -2.67 7.40
C ASN A 78 8.39 -2.13 6.21
N HIS A 79 8.81 -2.54 5.01
CA HIS A 79 8.03 -2.39 3.80
C HIS A 79 7.32 -3.71 3.49
N MET A 80 5.99 -3.67 3.46
CA MET A 80 5.15 -4.86 3.27
C MET A 80 4.42 -4.78 1.94
N ASN A 81 4.40 -5.89 1.20
CA ASN A 81 3.65 -6.00 -0.04
C ASN A 81 3.07 -7.42 -0.17
N ALA A 82 1.78 -7.51 -0.01
CA ALA A 82 0.97 -8.71 -0.21
C ALA A 82 -0.25 -8.40 -1.10
N ALA A 83 -0.03 -7.55 -2.10
CA ALA A 83 -1.07 -7.06 -3.01
C ALA A 83 -2.30 -6.51 -2.25
N GLY A 84 -3.52 -6.91 -2.60
CA GLY A 84 -4.75 -6.42 -1.98
C GLY A 84 -4.93 -6.75 -0.50
N SER A 85 -4.18 -7.71 0.05
CA SER A 85 -4.25 -8.07 1.48
C SER A 85 -3.27 -7.30 2.37
N THR A 86 -2.44 -6.44 1.80
CA THR A 86 -1.35 -5.76 2.52
C THR A 86 -1.84 -4.95 3.72
N ALA A 87 -2.92 -4.20 3.57
CA ALA A 87 -3.45 -3.37 4.66
C ALA A 87 -3.85 -4.21 5.88
N ALA A 88 -4.57 -5.31 5.67
CA ALA A 88 -4.95 -6.21 6.75
C ALA A 88 -3.73 -6.89 7.40
N GLN A 89 -2.74 -7.28 6.60
CA GLN A 89 -1.50 -7.87 7.11
C GLN A 89 -0.67 -6.87 7.90
N MET A 90 -0.61 -5.60 7.50
CA MET A 90 0.06 -4.56 8.29
C MET A 90 -0.59 -4.41 9.67
N VAL A 91 -1.93 -4.34 9.73
CA VAL A 91 -2.66 -4.26 11.01
C VAL A 91 -2.43 -5.50 11.88
N GLN A 92 -2.46 -6.69 11.28
CA GLN A 92 -2.15 -7.94 11.98
C GLN A 92 -0.73 -7.94 12.54
N TYR A 93 0.24 -7.54 11.73
CA TYR A 93 1.64 -7.51 12.15
C TYR A 93 1.89 -6.45 13.23
N ALA A 94 1.30 -5.25 13.09
CA ALA A 94 1.34 -4.24 14.14
C ALA A 94 0.76 -4.74 15.47
N SER A 95 -0.38 -5.44 15.41
CA SER A 95 -1.00 -6.04 16.62
C SER A 95 -0.10 -7.07 17.27
N LEU A 96 0.59 -7.90 16.48
CA LEU A 96 1.56 -8.87 16.99
C LEU A 96 2.77 -8.18 17.63
N ALA A 97 3.32 -7.17 16.97
CA ALA A 97 4.47 -6.42 17.46
C ALA A 97 4.16 -5.71 18.80
N ILE A 98 2.97 -5.12 18.92
CA ILE A 98 2.54 -4.47 20.18
C ILE A 98 2.30 -5.52 21.26
N ALA A 99 1.59 -6.60 20.96
CA ALA A 99 1.28 -7.64 21.93
C ALA A 99 2.54 -8.38 22.45
N SER A 100 3.61 -8.42 21.66
CA SER A 100 4.92 -8.99 22.06
C SER A 100 5.83 -8.00 22.78
N GLY A 101 5.44 -6.73 22.92
CA GLY A 101 6.26 -5.68 23.52
C GLY A 101 7.39 -5.16 22.60
N MET A 102 7.38 -5.53 21.31
CA MET A 102 8.34 -5.02 20.33
C MET A 102 8.17 -3.53 20.06
N ALA A 103 6.93 -3.08 20.00
CA ALA A 103 6.58 -1.67 19.80
C ALA A 103 5.33 -1.29 20.62
N ASN A 104 5.08 0.01 20.79
CA ASN A 104 3.91 0.52 21.50
C ASN A 104 2.93 1.22 20.56
N HIS A 105 3.42 2.01 19.61
CA HIS A 105 2.62 2.77 18.66
C HIS A 105 3.13 2.54 17.24
N VAL A 106 2.37 1.81 16.45
CA VAL A 106 2.76 1.41 15.10
C VAL A 106 1.89 2.15 14.08
N LEU A 107 2.53 2.86 13.16
CA LEU A 107 1.89 3.43 11.97
C LEU A 107 1.82 2.37 10.88
N CYS A 108 0.63 2.16 10.32
CA CYS A 108 0.39 1.37 9.11
C CYS A 108 0.03 2.34 7.97
N VAL A 109 0.94 2.53 7.02
CA VAL A 109 0.81 3.56 5.99
C VAL A 109 0.73 2.93 4.61
N PHE A 110 -0.31 3.27 3.86
CA PHE A 110 -0.42 3.00 2.43
C PHE A 110 -0.55 4.31 1.67
N ALA A 111 0.22 4.47 0.60
CA ALA A 111 0.06 5.58 -0.32
C ALA A 111 0.38 5.15 -1.75
N ASP A 112 -0.38 5.67 -2.71
CA ASP A 112 -0.14 5.48 -4.13
C ASP A 112 -0.62 6.71 -4.91
N ALA A 113 0.06 7.02 -6.02
CA ALA A 113 -0.27 8.13 -6.90
C ALA A 113 -0.46 7.65 -8.35
N PRO A 114 -1.44 6.75 -8.62
CA PRO A 114 -1.62 6.12 -9.93
C PRO A 114 -2.22 7.05 -10.99
N LEU A 115 -2.89 8.12 -10.59
CA LEU A 115 -3.61 9.01 -11.49
C LEU A 115 -2.66 10.04 -12.11
N LYS A 116 -2.36 9.88 -13.41
CA LYS A 116 -1.52 10.80 -14.18
C LYS A 116 -2.33 11.47 -15.28
N ASP A 117 -1.96 12.71 -15.64
CA ASP A 117 -2.57 13.42 -16.74
C ASP A 117 -2.39 12.65 -18.06
N GLY A 118 -3.43 12.67 -18.90
CA GLY A 118 -3.41 11.99 -20.20
C GLY A 118 -3.44 10.45 -20.12
N SER A 119 -3.58 9.85 -18.95
CA SER A 119 -3.70 8.40 -18.79
C SER A 119 -5.02 7.97 -18.15
N SER A 120 -5.52 6.79 -18.52
CA SER A 120 -6.67 6.20 -17.84
C SER A 120 -6.32 5.80 -16.41
N ALA A 121 -7.32 5.80 -15.52
CA ALA A 121 -7.13 5.41 -14.11
C ALA A 121 -6.55 3.98 -13.95
N GLY A 122 -6.85 3.08 -14.88
CA GLY A 122 -6.33 1.70 -14.90
C GLY A 122 -4.92 1.54 -15.50
N ALA A 123 -4.37 2.59 -16.12
CA ALA A 123 -3.10 2.46 -16.85
C ALA A 123 -1.90 2.07 -15.95
N ALA A 124 -1.92 2.48 -14.70
CA ALA A 124 -0.87 2.13 -13.73
C ALA A 124 -0.90 0.65 -13.35
N TYR A 125 -2.07 0.01 -13.41
CA TYR A 125 -2.27 -1.38 -13.04
C TYR A 125 -2.16 -2.34 -14.23
N GLY A 126 -2.08 -1.82 -15.46
CA GLY A 126 -1.95 -2.57 -16.70
C GLY A 126 -0.53 -3.06 -17.03
N GLY A 127 0.28 -3.37 -16.03
CA GLY A 127 1.72 -3.63 -16.14
C GLY A 127 2.16 -4.68 -17.16
N ALA A 128 1.32 -5.63 -17.53
CA ALA A 128 1.62 -6.64 -18.54
C ALA A 128 1.68 -6.06 -19.98
N ALA A 129 0.98 -4.96 -20.25
CA ALA A 129 0.96 -4.33 -21.57
C ALA A 129 2.18 -3.44 -21.85
N ARG A 130 3.00 -3.15 -20.85
CA ARG A 130 4.15 -2.22 -20.93
C ARG A 130 5.52 -2.88 -20.87
N ASN A 131 5.59 -4.20 -20.67
CA ASN A 131 6.89 -4.88 -20.72
C ASN A 131 7.27 -5.14 -22.19
N PRO A 132 8.31 -4.47 -22.73
CA PRO A 132 8.76 -4.70 -24.10
C PRO A 132 9.35 -6.12 -24.30
N GLN A 133 9.65 -6.81 -23.22
CA GLN A 133 10.00 -8.23 -23.27
C GLN A 133 8.70 -9.03 -23.42
N ARG A 134 8.47 -9.54 -24.62
CA ARG A 134 7.36 -10.46 -24.88
C ARG A 134 7.44 -11.62 -23.91
N PRO A 135 6.40 -11.85 -23.09
CA PRO A 135 6.38 -13.00 -22.18
C PRO A 135 6.58 -14.28 -23.00
N ARG A 136 7.41 -15.20 -22.50
CA ARG A 136 7.70 -16.49 -23.14
C ARG A 136 7.15 -17.63 -22.33
N GLY A 137 6.98 -18.80 -22.93
CA GLY A 137 6.43 -19.99 -22.29
C GLY A 137 4.97 -19.79 -21.85
N MET A 138 4.59 -20.36 -20.73
CA MET A 138 3.23 -20.28 -20.20
C MET A 138 2.76 -18.84 -19.97
N SER A 139 3.63 -17.95 -19.54
CA SER A 139 3.33 -16.53 -19.35
C SER A 139 2.97 -15.80 -20.66
N GLY A 140 3.39 -16.34 -21.81
CA GLY A 140 3.08 -15.78 -23.13
C GLY A 140 1.69 -16.19 -23.64
N LEU A 141 1.13 -17.30 -23.15
CA LEU A 141 -0.19 -17.78 -23.58
C LEU A 141 -1.32 -16.83 -23.20
N TYR A 142 -1.28 -16.26 -21.99
CA TYR A 142 -2.29 -15.33 -21.52
C TYR A 142 -2.43 -14.08 -22.43
N PRO A 143 -1.37 -13.30 -22.68
CA PRO A 143 -1.46 -12.16 -23.60
C PRO A 143 -1.81 -12.57 -25.03
N ALA A 144 -1.35 -13.73 -25.52
CA ALA A 144 -1.67 -14.22 -26.87
C ALA A 144 -3.17 -14.54 -27.03
N SER A 145 -3.84 -14.95 -25.95
CA SER A 145 -5.29 -15.18 -25.92
C SER A 145 -6.13 -13.93 -25.58
N GLY A 146 -5.52 -12.75 -25.50
CA GLY A 146 -6.22 -11.52 -25.12
C GLY A 146 -6.47 -11.37 -23.61
N TYR A 147 -5.81 -12.19 -22.80
CA TYR A 147 -5.93 -12.16 -21.34
C TYR A 147 -4.95 -11.14 -20.76
N TYR A 148 -5.43 -9.93 -20.46
CA TYR A 148 -4.62 -8.85 -19.93
C TYR A 148 -5.04 -8.47 -18.50
N GLY A 149 -4.19 -8.77 -17.52
CA GLY A 149 -4.39 -8.38 -16.15
C GLY A 149 -5.58 -9.04 -15.45
N ALA A 150 -5.91 -8.59 -14.25
CA ALA A 150 -6.92 -9.18 -13.39
C ALA A 150 -8.37 -8.99 -13.90
N ASN A 151 -8.64 -7.96 -14.67
CA ASN A 151 -10.00 -7.65 -15.11
C ASN A 151 -10.58 -8.72 -16.06
N THR A 152 -9.73 -9.36 -16.88
CA THR A 152 -10.18 -10.39 -17.82
C THR A 152 -10.76 -11.61 -17.12
N PRO A 153 -10.10 -12.26 -16.13
CA PRO A 153 -10.69 -13.38 -15.42
C PRO A 153 -11.94 -13.01 -14.62
N TYR A 154 -11.98 -11.82 -14.02
CA TYR A 154 -13.18 -11.36 -13.33
C TYR A 154 -14.36 -11.18 -14.30
N ALA A 155 -14.13 -10.63 -15.49
CA ALA A 155 -15.15 -10.48 -16.51
C ALA A 155 -15.65 -11.85 -17.00
N LEU A 156 -14.76 -12.83 -17.18
CA LEU A 156 -15.13 -14.21 -17.55
C LEU A 156 -15.95 -14.91 -16.44
N ALA A 157 -15.55 -14.74 -15.19
CA ALA A 157 -16.29 -15.28 -14.04
C ALA A 157 -17.70 -14.65 -13.93
N ALA A 158 -17.79 -13.32 -14.07
CA ALA A 158 -19.08 -12.64 -14.06
C ALA A 158 -19.98 -13.09 -15.21
N ARG A 159 -19.42 -13.23 -16.41
CA ARG A 159 -20.16 -13.73 -17.57
C ARG A 159 -20.65 -15.15 -17.38
N ARG A 160 -19.85 -16.03 -16.76
CA ARG A 160 -20.28 -17.39 -16.43
C ARG A 160 -21.45 -17.38 -15.47
N HIS A 161 -21.34 -16.59 -14.38
CA HIS A 161 -22.41 -16.46 -13.39
C HIS A 161 -23.74 -15.93 -13.97
N MET A 162 -23.66 -15.04 -14.98
CA MET A 162 -24.87 -14.55 -15.66
C MET A 162 -25.48 -15.55 -16.63
N ALA A 163 -24.76 -16.60 -17.02
CA ALA A 163 -25.22 -17.61 -17.96
C ALA A 163 -25.84 -18.84 -17.25
N ASP A 164 -25.55 -19.01 -15.97
CA ASP A 164 -26.13 -20.05 -15.09
C ASP A 164 -27.42 -19.56 -14.47
#